data_18a74e110b7440085f316700004a900b
#
_entry.id   18a74e110b7440085f316700004a900b
#
_cell.length_a   1.000
_cell.length_b   1.000
_cell.length_c   1.000
_cell.angle_alpha   90.00
_cell.angle_beta   90.00
_cell.angle_gamma   90.00
#
_symmetry.space_group_name_H-M   'P 1'
#
loop_
_entity.id
_entity.type
_entity.pdbx_description
1 polymer ?
#
loop_
_entity_poly.entity_id
_entity_poly.type
_entity_poly.pdbx_seq_one_letter_code
_entity_poly.pdbx_strand_id
1 'polypeptide(L)'
;PTMEVDGIKKEDYWKVVDHCYLCDLCFMTKCPYVPPHEWNLDFPHLMLRAKAVHFRKGTTKLRDKVLTSTDAVGRLAGIPVIAQTVNAVNKIGPARKALQAVAGIHAGAWLPEFSSRPLRSRLDKLPLDTTAEAVGETKGKVALFATCYMNRNEPGPGEDLAAAP
;
A
#
# COMPACT_ATOMS: atom_id res chain seq x y z
N PRO A 1 29.36 2.41 -23.43
CA PRO A 1 28.60 3.32 -22.56
C PRO A 1 29.59 4.28 -21.89
N THR A 2 29.35 5.56 -22.03
CA THR A 2 30.25 6.62 -21.56
C THR A 2 30.33 6.73 -20.05
N MET A 3 29.45 6.01 -19.30
CA MET A 3 29.24 6.15 -17.86
C MET A 3 28.87 7.58 -17.39
N GLU A 4 28.60 8.46 -18.33
CA GLU A 4 28.21 9.85 -18.11
C GLU A 4 26.69 10.02 -18.27
N VAL A 5 26.12 11.04 -17.63
CA VAL A 5 24.67 11.31 -17.61
C VAL A 5 24.10 11.56 -19.00
N ASP A 6 24.88 12.17 -19.88
CA ASP A 6 24.53 12.46 -21.28
C ASP A 6 24.42 11.19 -22.17
N GLY A 7 24.95 10.06 -21.70
CA GLY A 7 24.74 8.77 -22.34
C GLY A 7 23.36 8.13 -22.05
N ILE A 8 22.57 8.72 -21.16
CA ILE A 8 21.26 8.20 -20.74
C ILE A 8 20.16 8.85 -21.59
N LYS A 9 19.34 8.02 -22.23
CA LYS A 9 18.17 8.50 -22.98
C LYS A 9 17.06 8.93 -22.04
N LYS A 10 16.26 9.92 -22.46
CA LYS A 10 15.11 10.42 -21.66
C LYS A 10 14.14 9.31 -21.26
N GLU A 11 13.98 8.30 -22.11
CA GLU A 11 13.11 7.15 -21.86
C GLU A 11 13.62 6.27 -20.72
N ASP A 12 14.92 6.24 -20.46
CA ASP A 12 15.51 5.42 -19.40
C ASP A 12 15.23 5.97 -18.01
N TYR A 13 14.99 7.28 -17.87
CA TYR A 13 14.58 7.87 -16.59
C TYR A 13 13.28 7.25 -16.07
N TRP A 14 12.36 6.88 -16.96
CA TRP A 14 11.10 6.25 -16.55
C TRP A 14 11.30 4.86 -15.96
N LYS A 15 12.33 4.13 -16.35
CA LYS A 15 12.69 2.86 -15.72
C LYS A 15 13.07 3.07 -14.26
N VAL A 16 13.80 4.13 -13.95
CA VAL A 16 14.16 4.49 -12.57
C VAL A 16 12.91 4.86 -11.77
N VAL A 17 12.01 5.66 -12.35
CA VAL A 17 10.74 6.05 -11.72
C VAL A 17 9.90 4.82 -11.40
N ASP A 18 9.79 3.86 -12.34
CA ASP A 18 9.00 2.64 -12.15
C ASP A 18 9.58 1.74 -11.04
N HIS A 19 10.91 1.67 -10.92
CA HIS A 19 11.58 0.87 -9.88
C HIS A 19 11.58 1.51 -8.50
N CYS A 20 11.20 2.78 -8.36
CA CYS A 20 11.15 3.44 -7.07
C CYS A 20 9.91 3.01 -6.28
N TYR A 21 10.12 2.46 -5.09
CA TYR A 21 9.05 2.02 -4.17
C TYR A 21 8.56 3.12 -3.23
N LEU A 22 9.09 4.34 -3.31
CA LEU A 22 8.74 5.47 -2.44
C LEU A 22 8.93 5.14 -0.94
N CYS A 23 9.94 4.36 -0.60
CA CYS A 23 10.20 3.92 0.78
C CYS A 23 11.01 4.92 1.61
N ASP A 24 11.44 6.04 1.04
CA ASP A 24 12.22 7.12 1.67
C ASP A 24 13.60 6.72 2.22
N LEU A 25 14.01 5.47 2.14
CA LEU A 25 15.29 5.02 2.70
C LEU A 25 16.50 5.79 2.15
N CYS A 26 16.49 6.14 0.86
CA CYS A 26 17.58 6.93 0.27
C CYS A 26 17.65 8.34 0.88
N PHE A 27 16.50 8.95 1.19
CA PHE A 27 16.44 10.27 1.85
C PHE A 27 16.88 10.19 3.30
N MET A 28 16.35 9.22 4.06
CA MET A 28 16.54 9.15 5.51
C MET A 28 17.93 8.69 5.94
N THR A 29 18.61 7.86 5.14
CA THR A 29 19.78 7.13 5.66
C THR A 29 21.08 7.36 4.89
N LYS A 30 21.07 7.67 3.60
CA LYS A 30 22.27 7.55 2.77
C LYS A 30 22.58 8.75 1.89
N CYS A 31 21.62 9.57 1.54
CA CYS A 31 21.85 10.65 0.59
C CYS A 31 22.54 11.84 1.29
N PRO A 32 23.77 12.21 0.88
CA PRO A 32 24.44 13.37 1.46
C PRO A 32 23.90 14.73 1.00
N TYR A 33 23.02 14.71 0.00
CA TYR A 33 22.49 15.92 -0.67
C TYR A 33 21.11 16.33 -0.16
N VAL A 34 20.59 15.67 0.85
CA VAL A 34 19.32 16.06 1.51
C VAL A 34 19.55 17.29 2.40
N PRO A 35 18.48 17.98 2.83
CA PRO A 35 18.63 19.07 3.79
C PRO A 35 19.49 18.69 5.00
N PRO A 36 20.39 19.53 5.47
CA PRO A 36 20.61 20.97 5.12
C PRO A 36 21.55 21.25 3.93
N HIS A 37 21.84 20.28 3.07
CA HIS A 37 22.69 20.50 1.91
C HIS A 37 22.07 21.57 0.97
N GLU A 38 22.90 22.40 0.33
CA GLU A 38 22.44 23.48 -0.57
C GLU A 38 21.54 23.00 -1.70
N TRP A 39 21.74 21.79 -2.21
CA TRP A 39 20.92 21.20 -3.26
C TRP A 39 19.53 20.79 -2.80
N ASN A 40 19.34 20.62 -1.50
CA ASN A 40 18.05 20.29 -0.89
C ASN A 40 17.30 19.17 -1.65
N LEU A 41 18.01 18.09 -1.96
CA LEU A 41 17.54 17.03 -2.84
C LEU A 41 16.53 16.14 -2.12
N ASP A 42 15.35 16.01 -2.69
CA ASP A 42 14.32 15.05 -2.26
C ASP A 42 13.98 14.11 -3.41
N PHE A 43 14.79 13.04 -3.55
CA PHE A 43 14.64 12.08 -4.63
C PHE A 43 13.30 11.29 -4.56
N PRO A 44 12.83 10.79 -3.40
CA PRO A 44 11.54 10.13 -3.30
C PRO A 44 10.38 11.01 -3.75
N HIS A 45 10.38 12.28 -3.36
CA HIS A 45 9.35 13.23 -3.76
C HIS A 45 9.38 13.51 -5.27
N LEU A 46 10.58 13.59 -5.86
CA LEU A 46 10.74 13.71 -7.31
C LEU A 46 10.13 12.52 -8.03
N MET A 47 10.38 11.30 -7.53
CA MET A 47 9.81 10.07 -8.10
C MET A 47 8.28 10.03 -7.95
N LEU A 48 7.75 10.45 -6.80
CA LEU A 48 6.33 10.58 -6.57
C LEU A 48 5.67 11.54 -7.57
N ARG A 49 6.27 12.71 -7.79
CA ARG A 49 5.79 13.69 -8.77
C ARG A 49 5.81 13.13 -10.19
N ALA A 50 6.87 12.41 -10.56
CA ALA A 50 6.96 11.75 -11.86
C ALA A 50 5.86 10.70 -12.03
N LYS A 51 5.61 9.84 -11.03
CA LYS A 51 4.49 8.88 -11.03
C LYS A 51 3.13 9.58 -11.16
N ALA A 52 2.95 10.71 -10.47
CA ALA A 52 1.73 11.51 -10.57
C ALA A 52 1.51 12.08 -11.99
N VAL A 53 2.58 12.46 -12.69
CA VAL A 53 2.50 12.91 -14.11
C VAL A 53 2.03 11.76 -14.99
N HIS A 54 2.58 10.54 -14.82
CA HIS A 54 2.13 9.35 -15.56
C HIS A 54 0.63 9.06 -15.33
N PHE A 55 0.21 9.13 -14.08
CA PHE A 55 -1.20 8.92 -13.71
C PHE A 55 -2.12 9.96 -14.38
N ARG A 56 -1.76 11.24 -14.30
CA ARG A 56 -2.55 12.34 -14.91
C ARG A 56 -2.62 12.23 -16.45
N LYS A 57 -1.54 11.80 -17.09
CA LYS A 57 -1.49 11.59 -18.55
C LYS A 57 -2.26 10.33 -19.01
N GLY A 58 -2.78 9.54 -18.08
CA GLY A 58 -3.48 8.30 -18.40
C GLY A 58 -2.61 7.17 -18.94
N THR A 59 -1.28 7.29 -18.87
CA THR A 59 -0.33 6.30 -19.38
C THR A 59 -0.10 5.13 -18.42
N THR A 60 -0.70 5.19 -17.23
CA THR A 60 -0.65 4.12 -16.23
C THR A 60 -1.36 2.87 -16.74
N LYS A 61 -0.74 1.71 -16.61
CA LYS A 61 -1.31 0.43 -17.03
C LYS A 61 -2.60 0.13 -16.27
N LEU A 62 -3.56 -0.51 -16.93
CA LEU A 62 -4.85 -0.87 -16.32
C LEU A 62 -4.67 -1.71 -15.04
N ARG A 63 -3.74 -2.66 -15.06
CA ARG A 63 -3.41 -3.49 -13.88
C ARG A 63 -3.02 -2.65 -12.67
N ASP A 64 -2.23 -1.59 -12.88
CA ASP A 64 -1.76 -0.73 -11.80
C ASP A 64 -2.90 0.10 -11.24
N LYS A 65 -3.82 0.57 -12.10
CA LYS A 65 -5.04 1.27 -11.68
C LYS A 65 -5.94 0.36 -10.82
N VAL A 66 -6.10 -0.90 -11.22
CA VAL A 66 -6.90 -1.88 -10.47
C VAL A 66 -6.24 -2.18 -9.12
N LEU A 67 -4.94 -2.48 -9.10
CA LEU A 67 -4.22 -2.83 -7.87
C LEU A 67 -4.13 -1.67 -6.87
N THR A 68 -4.06 -0.43 -7.36
CA THR A 68 -4.06 0.76 -6.48
C THR A 68 -5.45 1.18 -6.01
N SER A 69 -6.52 0.65 -6.62
CA SER A 69 -7.91 0.90 -6.20
C SER A 69 -8.29 0.02 -5.01
N THR A 70 -7.54 0.10 -3.92
CA THR A 70 -7.65 -0.79 -2.76
C THR A 70 -9.04 -0.86 -2.14
N ASP A 71 -9.76 0.27 -2.08
CA ASP A 71 -11.12 0.31 -1.55
C ASP A 71 -12.14 -0.38 -2.48
N ALA A 72 -12.04 -0.18 -3.79
CA ALA A 72 -12.93 -0.80 -4.76
C ALA A 72 -12.71 -2.32 -4.80
N VAL A 73 -11.43 -2.73 -4.93
CA VAL A 73 -11.03 -4.13 -4.91
C VAL A 73 -11.41 -4.79 -3.58
N GLY A 74 -11.12 -4.13 -2.45
CA GLY A 74 -11.46 -4.64 -1.13
C GLY A 74 -12.96 -4.74 -0.86
N ARG A 75 -13.79 -3.86 -1.43
CA ARG A 75 -15.26 -3.98 -1.34
C ARG A 75 -15.77 -5.20 -2.10
N LEU A 76 -15.29 -5.41 -3.33
CA LEU A 76 -15.68 -6.57 -4.14
C LEU A 76 -15.14 -7.87 -3.55
N ALA A 77 -13.85 -7.92 -3.23
CA ALA A 77 -13.21 -9.10 -2.68
C ALA A 77 -13.64 -9.40 -1.23
N GLY A 78 -14.19 -8.41 -0.52
CA GLY A 78 -14.70 -8.57 0.84
C GLY A 78 -16.12 -9.16 0.93
N ILE A 79 -16.81 -9.39 -0.19
CA ILE A 79 -18.08 -10.12 -0.20
C ILE A 79 -17.81 -11.57 0.24
N PRO A 80 -18.54 -12.13 1.21
CA PRO A 80 -18.17 -13.39 1.86
C PRO A 80 -17.84 -14.53 0.89
N VAL A 81 -18.69 -14.79 -0.09
CA VAL A 81 -18.45 -15.87 -1.08
C VAL A 81 -17.25 -15.56 -1.98
N ILE A 82 -17.11 -14.28 -2.39
CA ILE A 82 -15.99 -13.86 -3.24
C ILE A 82 -14.67 -13.90 -2.47
N ALA A 83 -14.64 -13.46 -1.22
CA ALA A 83 -13.45 -13.51 -0.38
C ALA A 83 -12.94 -14.96 -0.24
N GLN A 84 -13.83 -15.88 0.08
CA GLN A 84 -13.48 -17.31 0.22
C GLN A 84 -12.96 -17.88 -1.10
N THR A 85 -13.62 -17.57 -2.21
CA THR A 85 -13.22 -18.05 -3.54
C THR A 85 -11.86 -17.48 -3.95
N VAL A 86 -11.64 -16.18 -3.81
CA VAL A 86 -10.36 -15.51 -4.13
C VAL A 86 -9.24 -16.08 -3.26
N ASN A 87 -9.46 -16.24 -1.96
CA ASN A 87 -8.48 -16.79 -1.04
C ASN A 87 -8.15 -18.25 -1.39
N ALA A 88 -9.15 -19.06 -1.74
CA ALA A 88 -8.93 -20.43 -2.18
C ALA A 88 -8.17 -20.50 -3.51
N VAL A 89 -8.58 -19.73 -4.51
CA VAL A 89 -7.95 -19.68 -5.83
C VAL A 89 -6.50 -19.20 -5.73
N ASN A 90 -6.21 -18.25 -4.85
CA ASN A 90 -4.84 -17.77 -4.62
C ASN A 90 -3.89 -18.84 -4.05
N LYS A 91 -4.38 -19.95 -3.54
CA LYS A 91 -3.58 -21.09 -3.07
C LYS A 91 -3.30 -22.11 -4.16
N ILE A 92 -3.94 -21.98 -5.33
CA ILE A 92 -3.84 -22.94 -6.44
C ILE A 92 -2.73 -22.51 -7.40
N GLY A 93 -1.70 -23.33 -7.57
CA GLY A 93 -0.54 -23.02 -8.42
C GLY A 93 -0.87 -22.66 -9.87
N PRO A 94 -1.69 -23.39 -10.61
CA PRO A 94 -2.12 -23.00 -11.96
C PRO A 94 -2.83 -21.65 -12.03
N ALA A 95 -3.69 -21.33 -11.06
CA ALA A 95 -4.36 -20.04 -10.99
C ALA A 95 -3.37 -18.88 -10.74
N ARG A 96 -2.35 -19.14 -9.91
CA ARG A 96 -1.25 -18.17 -9.68
C ARG A 96 -0.44 -17.90 -10.96
N LYS A 97 -0.17 -18.94 -11.77
CA LYS A 97 0.49 -18.77 -13.07
C LYS A 97 -0.37 -17.97 -14.06
N ALA A 98 -1.68 -18.20 -14.07
CA ALA A 98 -2.61 -17.42 -14.89
C ALA A 98 -2.64 -15.95 -14.43
N LEU A 99 -2.67 -15.69 -13.12
CA LEU A 99 -2.60 -14.35 -12.54
C LEU A 99 -1.28 -13.64 -12.92
N GLN A 100 -0.16 -14.37 -12.94
CA GLN A 100 1.12 -13.85 -13.40
C GLN A 100 1.08 -13.45 -14.87
N ALA A 101 0.49 -14.27 -15.74
CA ALA A 101 0.39 -13.97 -17.16
C ALA A 101 -0.50 -12.74 -17.46
N VAL A 102 -1.60 -12.59 -16.73
CA VAL A 102 -2.59 -11.51 -16.97
C VAL A 102 -2.22 -10.22 -16.24
N ALA A 103 -1.89 -10.32 -14.95
CA ALA A 103 -1.64 -9.16 -14.09
C ALA A 103 -0.16 -8.88 -13.84
N GLY A 104 0.75 -9.76 -14.27
CA GLY A 104 2.19 -9.62 -14.03
C GLY A 104 2.59 -9.79 -12.56
N ILE A 105 1.72 -10.37 -11.73
CA ILE A 105 2.02 -10.67 -10.33
C ILE A 105 2.70 -12.03 -10.28
N HIS A 106 3.94 -12.08 -9.82
CA HIS A 106 4.71 -13.33 -9.76
C HIS A 106 3.95 -14.43 -9.00
N ALA A 107 3.97 -15.64 -9.53
CA ALA A 107 3.21 -16.76 -8.95
C ALA A 107 3.60 -17.09 -7.50
N GLY A 108 4.86 -16.85 -7.12
CA GLY A 108 5.37 -17.01 -5.76
C GLY A 108 5.24 -15.75 -4.88
N ALA A 109 4.66 -14.64 -5.38
CA ALA A 109 4.47 -13.45 -4.57
C ALA A 109 3.46 -13.72 -3.46
N TRP A 110 3.76 -13.25 -2.26
CA TRP A 110 2.78 -13.27 -1.17
C TRP A 110 1.62 -12.33 -1.49
N LEU A 111 0.40 -12.82 -1.36
CA LEU A 111 -0.81 -12.02 -1.46
C LEU A 111 -1.61 -12.17 -0.18
N PRO A 112 -2.04 -11.06 0.44
CA PRO A 112 -2.84 -11.12 1.65
C PRO A 112 -4.21 -11.73 1.37
N GLU A 113 -4.75 -12.46 2.33
CA GLU A 113 -6.12 -12.95 2.26
C GLU A 113 -7.11 -11.81 2.49
N PHE A 114 -8.28 -11.90 1.85
CA PHE A 114 -9.36 -10.94 2.08
C PHE A 114 -10.26 -11.40 3.21
N SER A 115 -10.59 -10.48 4.11
CA SER A 115 -11.57 -10.71 5.16
C SER A 115 -12.98 -10.41 4.65
N SER A 116 -13.91 -11.32 4.91
CA SER A 116 -15.34 -11.11 4.64
C SER A 116 -16.01 -10.15 5.63
N ARG A 117 -15.32 -9.80 6.72
CA ARG A 117 -15.81 -8.87 7.75
C ARG A 117 -14.78 -7.76 7.95
N PRO A 118 -14.94 -6.62 7.27
CA PRO A 118 -14.03 -5.49 7.42
C PRO A 118 -13.99 -4.97 8.87
N LEU A 119 -12.83 -4.47 9.29
CA LEU A 119 -12.64 -3.90 10.63
C LEU A 119 -13.72 -2.87 10.98
N ARG A 120 -13.99 -1.93 10.08
CA ARG A 120 -15.00 -0.88 10.31
C ARG A 120 -16.36 -1.46 10.67
N SER A 121 -16.79 -2.54 10.01
CA SER A 121 -18.06 -3.19 10.32
C SER A 121 -18.06 -3.99 11.65
N ARG A 122 -16.88 -4.26 12.18
CA ARG A 122 -16.71 -4.88 13.49
C ARG A 122 -16.71 -3.83 14.60
N LEU A 123 -16.02 -2.70 14.36
CA LEU A 123 -15.94 -1.58 15.29
C LEU A 123 -17.33 -0.98 15.59
N ASP A 124 -18.23 -0.93 14.60
CA ASP A 124 -19.62 -0.48 14.81
C ASP A 124 -20.39 -1.32 15.84
N LYS A 125 -19.90 -2.53 16.14
CA LYS A 125 -20.52 -3.48 17.09
C LYS A 125 -19.78 -3.59 18.42
N LEU A 126 -18.57 -3.07 18.48
CA LEU A 126 -17.81 -3.04 19.73
C LEU A 126 -18.34 -1.88 20.57
N PRO A 127 -18.59 -2.10 21.87
CA PRO A 127 -18.74 -0.99 22.78
C PRO A 127 -17.37 -0.30 22.84
N LEU A 128 -17.19 0.72 22.02
CA LEU A 128 -16.02 1.59 22.14
C LEU A 128 -16.09 2.19 23.53
N ASP A 129 -15.15 1.82 24.39
CA ASP A 129 -15.07 2.40 25.70
C ASP A 129 -14.62 3.85 25.58
N THR A 130 -15.61 4.74 25.54
CA THR A 130 -15.37 6.18 25.51
C THR A 130 -15.04 6.73 26.90
N THR A 131 -15.07 5.86 27.93
CA THR A 131 -14.81 6.22 29.32
C THR A 131 -13.45 5.79 29.81
N ALA A 132 -12.65 5.10 28.97
CA ALA A 132 -11.30 4.68 29.32
C ALA A 132 -10.48 5.90 29.79
N GLU A 133 -10.04 5.86 31.03
CA GLU A 133 -9.15 6.87 31.59
C GLU A 133 -7.74 6.65 31.02
N ALA A 134 -7.15 7.73 30.49
CA ALA A 134 -5.78 7.65 30.02
C ALA A 134 -4.83 7.34 31.21
N VAL A 135 -3.96 6.36 31.03
CA VAL A 135 -2.91 6.06 31.99
C VAL A 135 -1.86 7.18 31.91
N GLY A 136 -1.84 8.06 32.89
CA GLY A 136 -0.92 9.20 32.97
C GLY A 136 -1.60 10.57 33.06
N GLU A 137 -0.84 11.65 32.94
CA GLU A 137 -1.32 13.03 33.10
C GLU A 137 -2.17 13.57 31.92
N THR A 138 -2.16 12.88 30.78
CA THR A 138 -2.87 13.31 29.56
C THR A 138 -4.22 12.63 29.46
N LYS A 139 -5.28 13.39 29.65
CA LYS A 139 -6.65 12.98 29.26
C LYS A 139 -6.83 13.27 27.79
N GLY A 140 -6.97 12.24 26.98
CA GLY A 140 -7.11 12.42 25.53
C GLY A 140 -7.94 11.32 24.87
N LYS A 141 -8.44 11.62 23.67
CA LYS A 141 -9.05 10.63 22.78
C LYS A 141 -8.00 10.13 21.79
N VAL A 142 -7.96 8.83 21.59
CA VAL A 142 -7.11 8.19 20.56
C VAL A 142 -7.96 7.92 19.33
N ALA A 143 -7.45 8.33 18.16
CA ALA A 143 -8.08 7.99 16.90
C ALA A 143 -7.40 6.73 16.30
N LEU A 144 -8.17 5.68 16.09
CA LEU A 144 -7.70 4.50 15.38
C LEU A 144 -7.72 4.76 13.87
N PHE A 145 -6.54 4.81 13.25
CA PHE A 145 -6.41 4.91 11.81
C PHE A 145 -6.46 3.51 11.17
N ALA A 146 -7.64 3.10 10.75
CA ALA A 146 -7.84 1.84 10.04
C ALA A 146 -7.28 1.93 8.61
N THR A 147 -6.07 1.41 8.37
CA THR A 147 -5.49 1.30 7.02
C THR A 147 -6.34 0.38 6.14
N CYS A 148 -6.19 0.48 4.81
CA CYS A 148 -6.89 -0.41 3.89
C CYS A 148 -6.57 -1.88 4.15
N TYR A 149 -5.31 -2.20 4.46
CA TYR A 149 -4.88 -3.55 4.79
C TYR A 149 -5.52 -4.07 6.09
N MET A 150 -5.40 -3.33 7.18
CA MET A 150 -6.04 -3.67 8.45
C MET A 150 -7.57 -3.81 8.31
N ASN A 151 -8.19 -2.92 7.54
CA ASN A 151 -9.63 -2.95 7.37
C ASN A 151 -10.12 -4.16 6.54
N ARG A 152 -9.38 -4.57 5.51
CA ARG A 152 -9.85 -5.53 4.50
C ARG A 152 -9.21 -6.91 4.58
N ASN A 153 -8.01 -6.99 5.14
CA ASN A 153 -7.21 -8.22 5.14
C ASN A 153 -7.01 -8.78 6.55
N GLU A 154 -6.52 -7.97 7.48
CA GLU A 154 -6.26 -8.38 8.87
C GLU A 154 -6.99 -7.47 9.87
N PRO A 155 -8.30 -7.63 10.04
CA PRO A 155 -9.06 -6.80 10.97
C PRO A 155 -8.82 -7.11 12.46
N GLY A 156 -8.33 -8.32 12.80
CA GLY A 156 -8.11 -8.75 14.18
C GLY A 156 -7.25 -7.79 15.01
N PRO A 157 -6.02 -7.42 14.58
CA PRO A 157 -5.18 -6.48 15.33
C PRO A 157 -5.81 -5.12 15.58
N GLY A 158 -6.65 -4.65 14.64
CA GLY A 158 -7.38 -3.39 14.81
C GLY A 158 -8.55 -3.50 15.79
N GLU A 159 -9.17 -4.67 15.86
CA GLU A 159 -10.21 -5.00 16.83
C GLU A 159 -9.62 -5.08 18.24
N ASP A 160 -8.46 -5.73 18.40
CA ASP A 160 -7.72 -5.82 19.65
C ASP A 160 -7.29 -4.44 20.16
N LEU A 161 -6.80 -3.56 19.27
CA LEU A 161 -6.44 -2.18 19.63
C LEU A 161 -7.64 -1.35 20.06
N ALA A 162 -8.81 -1.57 19.44
CA ALA A 162 -10.02 -0.84 19.79
C ALA A 162 -10.66 -1.34 21.11
N ALA A 163 -10.40 -2.60 21.48
CA ALA A 163 -10.89 -3.22 22.69
C ALA A 163 -9.92 -3.09 23.88
N ALA A 164 -8.71 -2.56 23.63
CA ALA A 164 -7.73 -2.34 24.69
C ALA A 164 -8.21 -1.28 25.69
N PRO A 165 -8.05 -1.53 27.01
CA PRO A 165 -8.46 -0.61 28.06
C PRO A 165 -7.65 0.68 28.08
#